data_201f798f7833f6d51e66454b1efe4996
#
_entry.id   201f798f7833f6d51e66454b1efe4996
#
_cell.length_a   1.000
_cell.length_b   1.000
_cell.length_c   1.000
_cell.angle_alpha   90.00
_cell.angle_beta   90.00
_cell.angle_gamma   90.00
#
_symmetry.space_group_name_H-M   'P 1'
#
loop_
_entity.id
_entity.type
_entity.pdbx_description
1 polymer ?
#
loop_
_entity_poly.entity_id
_entity_poly.type
_entity_poly.pdbx_seq_one_letter_code
_entity_poly.pdbx_strand_id
1 'polypeptide(L)'
;MGRRRDAGADGVKTLAAGLTLVPASRTGGHDVLPRLDANIRALNAAYRCFADDVHQGVAVPPAAEWLLDNFHLVVSEARAVRHDLPARYYRKLPKLAAREFSGKARVHAMALELIRHGDGRLDAGRLARFVLAFQTIAPLTIGELWAWPSMLKLALIENLRLLTDGMLAGRGARLEADLAL
;
A
#
# COMPACT_ATOMS: atom_id res chain seq x y z
N MET A 1 -31.85 -8.75 6.59
CA MET A 1 -30.44 -8.53 7.05
C MET A 1 -29.40 -9.23 6.17
N GLY A 2 -29.66 -9.51 4.88
CA GLY A 2 -28.86 -10.32 3.95
C GLY A 2 -28.12 -9.60 2.82
N ARG A 3 -28.37 -8.31 2.56
CA ARG A 3 -27.87 -7.64 1.33
C ARG A 3 -26.48 -6.97 1.41
N ARG A 4 -25.85 -6.87 2.57
CA ARG A 4 -24.50 -6.23 2.69
C ARG A 4 -23.32 -7.18 2.45
N ARG A 5 -23.55 -8.50 2.41
CA ARG A 5 -22.46 -9.49 2.21
C ARG A 5 -22.09 -9.71 0.74
N ASP A 6 -23.02 -9.49 -0.18
CA ASP A 6 -22.81 -9.78 -1.60
C ASP A 6 -22.10 -8.65 -2.36
N ALA A 7 -22.27 -7.39 -1.97
CA ALA A 7 -21.63 -6.25 -2.63
C ALA A 7 -20.09 -6.29 -2.58
N GLY A 8 -19.51 -6.87 -1.54
CA GLY A 8 -18.05 -7.03 -1.43
C GLY A 8 -17.48 -8.10 -2.34
N ALA A 9 -18.20 -9.21 -2.55
CA ALA A 9 -17.74 -10.31 -3.41
C ALA A 9 -17.85 -9.95 -4.89
N ASP A 10 -18.87 -9.22 -5.29
CA ASP A 10 -19.05 -8.77 -6.68
C ASP A 10 -18.03 -7.68 -7.05
N GLY A 11 -17.72 -6.79 -6.12
CA GLY A 11 -16.63 -5.81 -6.29
C GLY A 11 -15.27 -6.47 -6.48
N VAL A 12 -14.98 -7.52 -5.71
CA VAL A 12 -13.72 -8.29 -5.85
C VAL A 12 -13.66 -9.02 -7.19
N LYS A 13 -14.75 -9.61 -7.66
CA LYS A 13 -14.80 -10.29 -8.96
C LYS A 13 -14.63 -9.32 -10.12
N THR A 14 -15.28 -8.16 -10.07
CA THR A 14 -15.16 -7.10 -11.09
C THR A 14 -13.72 -6.57 -11.14
N LEU A 15 -13.12 -6.34 -9.98
CA LEU A 15 -11.73 -5.94 -9.87
C LEU A 15 -10.77 -7.00 -10.43
N ALA A 16 -10.96 -8.25 -10.02
CA ALA A 16 -10.16 -9.36 -10.50
C ALA A 16 -10.26 -9.52 -12.02
N ALA A 17 -11.47 -9.39 -12.59
CA ALA A 17 -11.68 -9.41 -14.04
C ALA A 17 -10.95 -8.26 -14.74
N GLY A 18 -11.01 -7.04 -14.20
CA GLY A 18 -10.30 -5.88 -14.72
C GLY A 18 -8.78 -6.07 -14.75
N LEU A 19 -8.21 -6.63 -13.69
CA LEU A 19 -6.77 -6.92 -13.61
C LEU A 19 -6.32 -8.09 -14.49
N THR A 20 -7.20 -9.03 -14.82
CA THR A 20 -6.87 -10.19 -15.66
C THR A 20 -7.06 -9.95 -17.15
N LEU A 21 -7.90 -9.01 -17.53
CA LEU A 21 -8.10 -8.63 -18.96
C LEU A 21 -6.88 -7.89 -19.54
N VAL A 22 -5.92 -7.54 -18.71
CA VAL A 22 -4.71 -6.84 -19.14
C VAL A 22 -3.60 -7.87 -19.33
N PRO A 23 -3.06 -8.04 -20.55
CA PRO A 23 -1.98 -8.99 -20.79
C PRO A 23 -0.75 -8.65 -19.96
N ALA A 24 -0.16 -9.68 -19.33
CA ALA A 24 1.08 -9.53 -18.61
C ALA A 24 2.20 -9.12 -19.57
N SER A 25 2.83 -7.97 -19.33
CA SER A 25 4.02 -7.54 -20.08
C SER A 25 5.27 -8.15 -19.45
N ARG A 26 6.15 -8.72 -20.28
CA ARG A 26 7.47 -9.20 -19.85
C ARG A 26 8.54 -8.11 -19.83
N THR A 27 8.23 -6.93 -20.38
CA THR A 27 9.20 -5.86 -20.60
C THR A 27 8.94 -4.67 -19.68
N GLY A 28 10.00 -4.19 -19.02
CA GLY A 28 10.07 -2.83 -18.48
C GLY A 28 9.27 -2.57 -17.20
N GLY A 29 9.30 -3.47 -16.23
CA GLY A 29 8.72 -3.16 -14.91
C GLY A 29 9.64 -2.25 -14.10
N HIS A 30 9.11 -1.10 -13.61
CA HIS A 30 9.81 -0.28 -12.64
C HIS A 30 10.17 -1.14 -11.42
N ASP A 31 11.42 -1.04 -10.98
CA ASP A 31 11.85 -1.68 -9.74
C ASP A 31 11.03 -1.11 -8.57
N VAL A 32 10.54 -1.98 -7.71
CA VAL A 32 9.71 -1.60 -6.58
C VAL A 32 10.54 -1.02 -5.43
N LEU A 33 11.83 -1.37 -5.36
CA LEU A 33 12.71 -0.96 -4.27
C LEU A 33 12.97 0.55 -4.22
N PRO A 34 13.26 1.26 -5.32
CA PRO A 34 13.38 2.72 -5.30
C PRO A 34 12.12 3.42 -4.80
N ARG A 35 10.93 2.87 -5.13
CA ARG A 35 9.65 3.39 -4.64
C ARG A 35 9.49 3.17 -3.14
N LEU A 36 9.83 1.99 -2.64
CA LEU A 36 9.86 1.70 -1.22
C LEU A 36 10.81 2.67 -0.49
N ASP A 37 12.01 2.89 -1.02
CA ASP A 37 12.98 3.81 -0.43
C ASP A 37 12.47 5.26 -0.40
N ALA A 38 11.78 5.70 -1.46
CA ALA A 38 11.15 7.02 -1.50
C ALA A 38 10.04 7.14 -0.44
N ASN A 39 9.20 6.11 -0.28
CA ASN A 39 8.14 6.09 0.74
C ASN A 39 8.74 6.16 2.16
N ILE A 40 9.79 5.38 2.45
CA ILE A 40 10.43 5.41 3.77
C ILE A 40 11.12 6.74 4.04
N ARG A 41 11.75 7.38 3.04
CA ARG A 41 12.31 8.74 3.23
C ARG A 41 11.22 9.76 3.55
N ALA A 42 10.10 9.72 2.85
CA ALA A 42 8.97 10.63 3.10
C ALA A 42 8.39 10.41 4.51
N LEU A 43 8.15 9.16 4.91
CA LEU A 43 7.66 8.81 6.24
C LEU A 43 8.64 9.22 7.35
N ASN A 44 9.96 9.09 7.12
CA ASN A 44 10.96 9.54 8.08
C ASN A 44 10.99 11.08 8.21
N ALA A 45 10.80 11.82 7.12
CA ALA A 45 10.68 13.26 7.16
C ALA A 45 9.44 13.71 7.96
N ALA A 46 8.30 13.05 7.74
CA ALA A 46 7.08 13.29 8.48
C ALA A 46 7.22 12.96 9.97
N TYR A 47 7.85 11.81 10.29
CA TYR A 47 8.18 11.43 11.66
C TYR A 47 8.94 12.55 12.39
N ARG A 48 10.00 13.08 11.77
CA ARG A 48 10.79 14.18 12.35
C ARG A 48 9.95 15.44 12.56
N CYS A 49 9.14 15.80 11.57
CA CYS A 49 8.26 16.96 11.66
C CYS A 49 7.27 16.87 12.83
N PHE A 50 6.62 15.70 13.01
CA PHE A 50 5.70 15.49 14.13
C PHE A 50 6.43 15.39 15.48
N ALA A 51 7.63 14.79 15.51
CA ALA A 51 8.45 14.76 16.71
C ALA A 51 8.85 16.17 17.16
N ASP A 52 9.21 17.05 16.24
CA ASP A 52 9.53 18.45 16.53
C ASP A 52 8.30 19.20 17.05
N ASP A 53 7.10 18.97 16.48
CA ASP A 53 5.84 19.53 16.98
C ASP A 53 5.58 19.14 18.44
N VAL A 54 5.72 17.84 18.77
CA VAL A 54 5.55 17.34 20.13
C VAL A 54 6.57 17.99 21.08
N HIS A 55 7.83 18.13 20.68
CA HIS A 55 8.87 18.80 21.48
C HIS A 55 8.57 20.28 21.75
N GLN A 56 7.88 20.94 20.81
CA GLN A 56 7.46 22.34 20.94
C GLN A 56 6.12 22.49 21.67
N GLY A 57 5.52 21.41 22.15
CA GLY A 57 4.21 21.42 22.81
C GLY A 57 3.03 21.63 21.85
N VAL A 58 3.26 21.48 20.54
CA VAL A 58 2.20 21.55 19.54
C VAL A 58 1.45 20.22 19.48
N ALA A 59 0.12 20.28 19.57
CA ALA A 59 -0.71 19.09 19.51
C ALA A 59 -0.66 18.45 18.10
N VAL A 60 -0.41 17.15 18.06
CA VAL A 60 -0.43 16.36 16.85
C VAL A 60 -1.68 15.45 16.80
N PRO A 61 -2.18 15.10 15.60
CA PRO A 61 -3.35 14.22 15.49
C PRO A 61 -3.00 12.79 15.97
N PRO A 62 -3.97 11.98 16.49
CA PRO A 62 -3.74 10.64 16.98
C PRO A 62 -3.05 9.69 15.98
N ALA A 63 -3.28 9.88 14.68
CA ALA A 63 -2.59 9.10 13.65
C ALA A 63 -1.10 9.45 13.52
N ALA A 64 -0.70 10.69 13.84
CA ALA A 64 0.71 11.07 13.91
C ALA A 64 1.36 10.53 15.18
N GLU A 65 0.66 10.52 16.33
CA GLU A 65 1.14 9.86 17.56
C GLU A 65 1.39 8.37 17.29
N TRP A 66 0.44 7.70 16.62
CA TRP A 66 0.63 6.30 16.24
C TRP A 66 1.89 6.10 15.37
N LEU A 67 2.15 7.02 14.42
CA LEU A 67 3.35 6.95 13.58
C LEU A 67 4.61 7.13 14.42
N LEU A 68 4.63 8.05 15.38
CA LEU A 68 5.76 8.29 16.28
C LEU A 68 6.09 7.04 17.09
N ASP A 69 5.07 6.40 17.65
CA ASP A 69 5.24 5.21 18.49
C ASP A 69 5.67 3.96 17.69
N ASN A 70 5.19 3.84 16.44
CA ASN A 70 5.30 2.61 15.65
C ASN A 70 6.26 2.73 14.45
N PHE A 71 7.00 3.83 14.31
CA PHE A 71 7.89 4.02 13.15
C PHE A 71 8.94 2.92 13.01
N HIS A 72 9.41 2.37 14.12
CA HIS A 72 10.35 1.25 14.13
C HIS A 72 9.79 0.00 13.45
N LEU A 73 8.47 -0.27 13.58
CA LEU A 73 7.80 -1.37 12.89
C LEU A 73 7.78 -1.12 11.37
N VAL A 74 7.46 0.11 10.94
CA VAL A 74 7.46 0.47 9.52
C VAL A 74 8.82 0.24 8.89
N VAL A 75 9.90 0.65 9.57
CA VAL A 75 11.28 0.45 9.10
C VAL A 75 11.64 -1.04 9.06
N SER A 76 11.25 -1.81 10.07
CA SER A 76 11.46 -3.26 10.13
C SER A 76 10.77 -3.98 8.97
N GLU A 77 9.49 -3.66 8.73
CA GLU A 77 8.73 -4.26 7.62
C GLU A 77 9.28 -3.86 6.25
N ALA A 78 9.75 -2.63 6.09
CA ALA A 78 10.43 -2.20 4.86
C ALA A 78 11.73 -3.00 4.61
N ARG A 79 12.49 -3.32 5.66
CA ARG A 79 13.67 -4.18 5.55
C ARG A 79 13.29 -5.61 5.14
N ALA A 80 12.23 -6.15 5.74
CA ALA A 80 11.70 -7.46 5.38
C ALA A 80 11.29 -7.50 3.89
N VAL A 81 10.57 -6.48 3.40
CA VAL A 81 10.21 -6.37 1.98
C VAL A 81 11.44 -6.37 1.07
N ARG A 82 12.51 -5.63 1.42
CA ARG A 82 13.76 -5.64 0.62
C ARG A 82 14.42 -7.02 0.59
N HIS A 83 14.39 -7.72 1.70
CA HIS A 83 14.95 -9.07 1.81
C HIS A 83 14.17 -10.08 0.97
N ASP A 84 12.84 -10.05 1.09
CA ASP A 84 11.94 -11.03 0.48
C ASP A 84 11.70 -10.78 -1.01
N LEU A 85 11.84 -9.53 -1.47
CA LEU A 85 11.63 -9.10 -2.86
C LEU A 85 12.89 -8.50 -3.50
N PRO A 86 13.98 -9.27 -3.62
CA PRO A 86 15.13 -8.77 -4.36
C PRO A 86 14.74 -8.43 -5.80
N ALA A 87 15.36 -7.40 -6.40
CA ALA A 87 15.02 -6.88 -7.73
C ALA A 87 14.96 -7.97 -8.81
N ARG A 88 15.85 -8.97 -8.74
CA ARG A 88 15.86 -10.11 -9.65
C ARG A 88 14.58 -10.96 -9.54
N TYR A 89 14.05 -11.14 -8.33
CA TYR A 89 12.80 -11.87 -8.11
C TYR A 89 11.60 -11.05 -8.59
N TYR A 90 11.50 -9.79 -8.19
CA TYR A 90 10.42 -8.90 -8.60
C TYR A 90 10.30 -8.79 -10.14
N ARG A 91 11.42 -8.73 -10.85
CA ARG A 91 11.44 -8.67 -12.33
C ARG A 91 10.83 -9.89 -13.00
N LYS A 92 10.84 -11.06 -12.35
CA LYS A 92 10.26 -12.30 -12.88
C LYS A 92 8.75 -12.42 -12.68
N LEU A 93 8.15 -11.61 -11.81
CA LEU A 93 6.73 -11.64 -11.56
C LEU A 93 5.94 -11.14 -12.80
N PRO A 94 4.78 -11.72 -13.11
CA PRO A 94 3.89 -11.22 -14.16
C PRO A 94 3.56 -9.74 -13.95
N LYS A 95 3.68 -8.94 -15.03
CA LYS A 95 3.46 -7.49 -15.02
C LYS A 95 2.17 -7.14 -15.76
N LEU A 96 1.50 -6.09 -15.33
CA LEU A 96 0.34 -5.54 -16.01
C LEU A 96 0.76 -4.50 -17.05
N ALA A 97 -0.01 -4.42 -18.15
CA ALA A 97 0.17 -3.45 -19.22
C ALA A 97 -0.83 -2.27 -19.13
N ALA A 98 -1.81 -2.32 -18.19
CA ALA A 98 -2.79 -1.24 -18.02
C ALA A 98 -2.13 0.08 -17.63
N ARG A 99 -2.68 1.20 -18.13
CA ARG A 99 -2.11 2.55 -17.90
C ARG A 99 -1.84 2.82 -16.43
N GLU A 100 -2.80 2.55 -15.56
CA GLU A 100 -2.70 2.81 -14.11
C GLU A 100 -1.69 1.89 -13.42
N PHE A 101 -1.59 0.63 -13.87
CA PHE A 101 -0.72 -0.40 -13.27
C PHE A 101 0.42 -0.80 -14.19
N SER A 102 0.70 -0.03 -15.24
CA SER A 102 1.73 -0.35 -16.21
C SER A 102 3.08 -0.63 -15.55
N GLY A 103 3.66 -1.78 -15.85
CA GLY A 103 4.93 -2.24 -15.31
C GLY A 103 4.91 -2.72 -13.85
N LYS A 104 3.79 -2.62 -13.13
CA LYS A 104 3.66 -3.20 -11.78
C LYS A 104 3.41 -4.71 -11.85
N ALA A 105 3.92 -5.45 -10.89
CA ALA A 105 3.56 -6.85 -10.74
C ALA A 105 2.04 -6.98 -10.49
N ARG A 106 1.39 -7.98 -11.08
CA ARG A 106 -0.05 -8.23 -10.93
C ARG A 106 -0.45 -8.31 -9.45
N VAL A 107 0.30 -9.05 -8.64
CA VAL A 107 0.06 -9.14 -7.20
C VAL A 107 0.27 -7.84 -6.44
N HIS A 108 1.11 -6.92 -6.94
CA HIS A 108 1.23 -5.59 -6.37
C HIS A 108 -0.03 -4.76 -6.64
N ALA A 109 -0.53 -4.78 -7.87
CA ALA A 109 -1.80 -4.11 -8.20
C ALA A 109 -2.96 -4.66 -7.38
N MET A 110 -3.03 -5.99 -7.20
CA MET A 110 -4.02 -6.64 -6.33
C MET A 110 -3.95 -6.12 -4.89
N ALA A 111 -2.74 -6.00 -4.33
CA ALA A 111 -2.55 -5.49 -2.97
C ALA A 111 -3.00 -4.03 -2.84
N LEU A 112 -2.63 -3.17 -3.79
CA LEU A 112 -3.05 -1.77 -3.82
C LEU A 112 -4.59 -1.64 -3.86
N GLU A 113 -5.25 -2.40 -4.72
CA GLU A 113 -6.69 -2.37 -4.83
C GLU A 113 -7.40 -2.89 -3.58
N LEU A 114 -6.86 -3.94 -2.97
CA LEU A 114 -7.39 -4.46 -1.72
C LEU A 114 -7.34 -3.41 -0.60
N ILE A 115 -6.23 -2.66 -0.49
CA ILE A 115 -6.06 -1.59 0.48
C ILE A 115 -7.03 -0.43 0.20
N ARG A 116 -7.15 0.02 -1.06
CA ARG A 116 -8.05 1.11 -1.47
C ARG A 116 -9.51 0.81 -1.11
N HIS A 117 -10.00 -0.39 -1.43
CA HIS A 117 -11.37 -0.79 -1.19
C HIS A 117 -11.65 -1.28 0.24
N GLY A 118 -10.62 -1.38 1.05
CA GLY A 118 -10.67 -1.91 2.40
C GLY A 118 -10.68 -0.87 3.50
N ASP A 119 -10.59 0.42 3.18
CA ASP A 119 -10.35 1.48 4.18
C ASP A 119 -9.16 1.15 5.10
N GLY A 120 -8.14 0.49 4.55
CA GLY A 120 -6.97 0.03 5.29
C GLY A 120 -7.22 -1.14 6.27
N ARG A 121 -8.46 -1.64 6.36
CA ARG A 121 -8.80 -2.75 7.28
C ARG A 121 -8.51 -4.09 6.60
N LEU A 122 -7.53 -4.79 7.12
CA LEU A 122 -7.13 -6.12 6.68
C LEU A 122 -7.36 -7.13 7.82
N ASP A 123 -8.21 -8.12 7.56
CA ASP A 123 -8.35 -9.31 8.37
C ASP A 123 -8.06 -10.56 7.52
N ALA A 124 -7.66 -11.65 8.17
CA ALA A 124 -7.29 -12.89 7.50
C ALA A 124 -8.43 -13.45 6.61
N GLY A 125 -9.67 -13.33 7.07
CA GLY A 125 -10.83 -13.80 6.31
C GLY A 125 -11.07 -12.98 5.04
N ARG A 126 -10.88 -11.67 5.09
CA ARG A 126 -10.99 -10.77 3.93
C ARG A 126 -9.87 -11.05 2.92
N LEU A 127 -8.63 -11.20 3.40
CA LEU A 127 -7.48 -11.56 2.57
C LEU A 127 -7.71 -12.89 1.83
N ALA A 128 -8.12 -13.93 2.57
CA ALA A 128 -8.38 -15.23 1.99
C ALA A 128 -9.49 -15.19 0.94
N ARG A 129 -10.63 -14.54 1.25
CA ARG A 129 -11.74 -14.38 0.29
C ARG A 129 -11.31 -13.64 -0.98
N PHE A 130 -10.51 -12.58 -0.83
CA PHE A 130 -10.02 -11.82 -1.97
C PHE A 130 -9.13 -12.67 -2.88
N VAL A 131 -8.13 -13.35 -2.31
CA VAL A 131 -7.21 -14.20 -3.07
C VAL A 131 -7.96 -15.38 -3.72
N LEU A 132 -8.86 -16.03 -3.00
CA LEU A 132 -9.67 -17.12 -3.54
C LEU A 132 -10.57 -16.64 -4.69
N ALA A 133 -11.26 -15.52 -4.52
CA ALA A 133 -12.08 -14.94 -5.58
C ALA A 133 -11.25 -14.56 -6.82
N PHE A 134 -10.05 -14.02 -6.63
CA PHE A 134 -9.14 -13.72 -7.75
C PHE A 134 -8.71 -15.01 -8.47
N GLN A 135 -8.35 -16.04 -7.74
CA GLN A 135 -7.89 -17.32 -8.32
C GLN A 135 -8.98 -18.07 -9.10
N THR A 136 -10.27 -17.80 -8.87
CA THR A 136 -11.35 -18.35 -9.71
C THR A 136 -11.34 -17.77 -11.13
N ILE A 137 -10.75 -16.58 -11.33
CA ILE A 137 -10.69 -15.88 -12.62
C ILE A 137 -9.32 -16.10 -13.27
N ALA A 138 -8.25 -15.95 -12.49
CA ALA A 138 -6.88 -16.13 -12.96
C ALA A 138 -6.00 -16.74 -11.88
N PRO A 139 -5.54 -17.98 -12.05
CA PRO A 139 -4.65 -18.61 -11.09
C PRO A 139 -3.36 -17.80 -10.88
N LEU A 140 -2.97 -17.68 -9.64
CA LEU A 140 -1.68 -17.09 -9.26
C LEU A 140 -0.59 -18.12 -9.39
N THR A 141 0.56 -17.72 -9.88
CA THR A 141 1.76 -18.57 -9.90
C THR A 141 2.31 -18.73 -8.48
N ILE A 142 3.08 -19.78 -8.24
CA ILE A 142 3.76 -20.00 -6.95
C ILE A 142 4.62 -18.78 -6.57
N GLY A 143 5.34 -18.18 -7.54
CA GLY A 143 6.10 -16.94 -7.29
C GLY A 143 5.22 -15.78 -6.84
N GLU A 144 4.03 -15.61 -7.40
CA GLU A 144 3.10 -14.58 -6.96
C GLU A 144 2.56 -14.82 -5.54
N LEU A 145 2.25 -16.08 -5.21
CA LEU A 145 1.80 -16.44 -3.86
C LEU A 145 2.90 -16.18 -2.81
N TRP A 146 4.15 -16.49 -3.14
CA TRP A 146 5.28 -16.19 -2.25
C TRP A 146 5.54 -14.69 -2.10
N ALA A 147 5.32 -13.90 -3.15
CA ALA A 147 5.48 -12.45 -3.11
C ALA A 147 4.31 -11.74 -2.39
N TRP A 148 3.16 -12.40 -2.25
CA TRP A 148 1.92 -11.78 -1.76
C TRP A 148 2.05 -11.06 -0.42
N PRO A 149 2.64 -11.65 0.65
CA PRO A 149 2.80 -10.96 1.93
C PRO A 149 3.62 -9.67 1.80
N SER A 150 4.71 -9.71 1.05
CA SER A 150 5.57 -8.54 0.86
C SER A 150 4.92 -7.46 0.00
N MET A 151 4.05 -7.83 -0.95
CA MET A 151 3.25 -6.88 -1.72
C MET A 151 2.20 -6.18 -0.87
N LEU A 152 1.59 -6.89 0.08
CA LEU A 152 0.66 -6.29 1.05
C LEU A 152 1.39 -5.28 1.95
N LYS A 153 2.55 -5.64 2.49
CA LYS A 153 3.37 -4.73 3.30
C LYS A 153 3.75 -3.47 2.52
N LEU A 154 4.17 -3.64 1.27
CA LEU A 154 4.49 -2.52 0.40
C LEU A 154 3.28 -1.61 0.17
N ALA A 155 2.11 -2.17 -0.16
CA ALA A 155 0.88 -1.41 -0.36
C ALA A 155 0.42 -0.68 0.91
N LEU A 156 0.60 -1.29 2.09
CA LEU A 156 0.34 -0.64 3.38
C LEU A 156 1.30 0.52 3.64
N ILE A 157 2.59 0.37 3.35
CA ILE A 157 3.58 1.45 3.47
C ILE A 157 3.24 2.61 2.52
N GLU A 158 2.82 2.31 1.28
CA GLU A 158 2.36 3.33 0.34
C GLU A 158 1.11 4.06 0.85
N ASN A 159 0.14 3.33 1.38
CA ASN A 159 -1.06 3.92 1.96
C ASN A 159 -0.76 4.77 3.20
N LEU A 160 0.11 4.29 4.09
CA LEU A 160 0.56 5.06 5.25
C LEU A 160 1.22 6.37 4.84
N ARG A 161 2.06 6.35 3.79
CA ARG A 161 2.65 7.57 3.25
C ARG A 161 1.58 8.55 2.77
N LEU A 162 0.58 8.11 2.01
CA LEU A 162 -0.50 8.98 1.52
C LEU A 162 -1.30 9.61 2.66
N LEU A 163 -1.61 8.84 3.70
CA LEU A 163 -2.26 9.36 4.91
C LEU A 163 -1.39 10.40 5.62
N THR A 164 -0.10 10.14 5.71
CA THR A 164 0.87 11.05 6.33
C THR A 164 1.04 12.35 5.53
N ASP A 165 1.09 12.27 4.20
CA ASP A 165 1.12 13.45 3.32
C ASP A 165 -0.13 14.33 3.56
N GLY A 166 -1.31 13.73 3.73
CA GLY A 166 -2.55 14.44 4.07
C GLY A 166 -2.49 15.14 5.44
N MET A 167 -1.91 14.47 6.45
CA MET A 167 -1.72 15.09 7.78
C MET A 167 -0.77 16.28 7.74
N LEU A 168 0.33 16.18 6.99
CA LEU A 168 1.29 17.28 6.82
C LEU A 168 0.66 18.47 6.08
N ALA A 169 -0.15 18.20 5.04
CA ALA A 169 -0.88 19.26 4.35
C ALA A 169 -1.87 19.99 5.27
N GLY A 170 -2.63 19.24 6.09
CA GLY A 170 -3.53 19.82 7.09
C GLY A 170 -2.81 20.60 8.20
N ARG A 171 -1.58 20.19 8.56
CA ARG A 171 -0.71 20.94 9.46
C ARG A 171 -0.30 22.29 8.84
N GLY A 172 0.15 22.27 7.59
CA GLY A 172 0.54 23.51 6.87
C GLY A 172 -0.60 24.53 6.83
N ALA A 173 -1.80 24.07 6.45
CA ALA A 173 -2.98 24.94 6.39
C ALA A 173 -3.35 25.57 7.75
N ARG A 174 -3.17 24.83 8.87
CA ARG A 174 -3.40 25.41 10.21
C ARG A 174 -2.37 26.48 10.56
N LEU A 175 -1.08 26.25 10.31
CA LEU A 175 -0.03 27.24 10.57
C LEU A 175 -0.22 28.51 9.74
N GLU A 176 -0.65 28.38 8.49
CA GLU A 176 -0.98 29.54 7.64
C GLU A 176 -2.18 30.33 8.19
N ALA A 177 -3.20 29.65 8.69
CA ALA A 177 -4.37 30.30 9.29
C ALA A 177 -4.01 31.04 10.59
N ASP A 178 -3.15 30.46 11.44
CA ASP A 178 -2.71 31.09 12.70
C ASP A 178 -1.83 32.29 12.45
N LEU A 179 -1.09 32.36 11.33
CA LEU A 179 -0.29 33.53 10.95
C LEU A 179 -1.11 34.67 10.33
N ALA A 180 -2.34 34.40 9.88
CA ALA A 180 -3.22 35.36 9.25
C ALA A 180 -4.16 36.09 10.25
N LEU A 181 -4.14 35.70 11.53
CA LEU A 181 -4.89 36.30 12.64
C LEU A 181 -4.03 37.28 13.43
#